data_c46d4614e745a383119f41e7cfe2644c
#
_entry.id   c46d4614e745a383119f41e7cfe2644c
#
_cell.length_a   1.000
_cell.length_b   1.000
_cell.length_c   1.000
_cell.angle_alpha   90.00
_cell.angle_beta   90.00
_cell.angle_gamma   90.00
#
_symmetry.space_group_name_H-M   'P 1'
#
loop_
_entity.id
_entity.type
_entity.pdbx_description
1 polymer ?
#
loop_
_entity_poly.entity_id
_entity_poly.type
_entity_poly.pdbx_seq_one_letter_code
_entity_poly.pdbx_strand_id
1 'polypeptide(L)'
;MLNADRYIRQLPLIGVEGQRRLRGSSVLVVGLGGLGSIISMYLAGAGVGKLVLVDFDTVSISDLHRQLLYTTNDVGRPKVEVAEKRLREINPEVEVKGYRLVADLNGEFDEIVSSVDVIALAVDNMKTRYVVDELASRHGKAIVNGGVDGWFGLVTTVIPNKTPRLSEILNIRGMNPVSCVEGLCNAIIGPVAGIVASWQALEVIRILAGLEPALAGKILIIDSSRGIMDVVKL
;
A
#
# COMPACT_ATOMS: atom_id res chain seq x y z
N MET A 1 -20.80 -15.94 -8.84
CA MET A 1 -19.82 -16.88 -9.44
C MET A 1 -18.52 -16.12 -9.66
N LEU A 2 -17.36 -16.81 -9.64
CA LEU A 2 -16.07 -16.21 -9.99
C LEU A 2 -16.05 -15.95 -11.50
N ASN A 3 -15.72 -14.72 -11.92
CA ASN A 3 -15.46 -14.46 -13.33
C ASN A 3 -14.08 -15.01 -13.69
N ALA A 4 -14.03 -16.31 -14.05
CA ALA A 4 -12.78 -17.00 -14.29
C ALA A 4 -11.96 -16.37 -15.44
N ASP A 5 -12.61 -15.77 -16.43
CA ASP A 5 -11.94 -15.19 -17.59
C ASP A 5 -11.09 -13.96 -17.20
N ARG A 6 -11.57 -13.13 -16.28
CA ARG A 6 -10.81 -11.98 -15.78
C ARG A 6 -9.50 -12.36 -15.11
N TYR A 7 -9.47 -13.50 -14.40
CA TYR A 7 -8.36 -13.93 -13.57
C TYR A 7 -7.59 -15.13 -14.14
N ILE A 8 -7.89 -15.54 -15.37
CA ILE A 8 -7.36 -16.78 -15.97
C ILE A 8 -5.82 -16.84 -15.97
N ARG A 9 -5.14 -15.69 -16.03
CA ARG A 9 -3.67 -15.64 -16.06
C ARG A 9 -3.03 -15.77 -14.67
N GLN A 10 -3.75 -15.46 -13.60
CA GLN A 10 -3.23 -15.58 -12.24
C GLN A 10 -3.70 -16.86 -11.53
N LEU A 11 -4.80 -17.48 -11.96
CA LEU A 11 -5.31 -18.73 -11.41
C LEU A 11 -4.26 -19.87 -11.35
N PRO A 12 -3.39 -20.08 -12.35
CA PRO A 12 -2.35 -21.10 -12.26
C PRO A 12 -1.32 -20.88 -11.14
N LEU A 13 -1.18 -19.63 -10.65
CA LEU A 13 -0.20 -19.24 -9.63
C LEU A 13 -0.76 -19.28 -8.21
N ILE A 14 -2.00 -18.86 -8.02
CA ILE A 14 -2.63 -18.77 -6.70
C ILE A 14 -3.74 -19.80 -6.47
N GLY A 15 -4.13 -20.49 -7.52
CA GLY A 15 -5.24 -21.47 -7.50
C GLY A 15 -6.62 -20.82 -7.42
N VAL A 16 -7.66 -21.61 -7.64
CA VAL A 16 -9.06 -21.19 -7.51
C VAL A 16 -9.37 -20.77 -6.07
N GLU A 17 -8.81 -21.49 -5.09
CA GLU A 17 -9.03 -21.19 -3.68
C GLU A 17 -8.35 -19.89 -3.26
N GLY A 18 -7.11 -19.61 -3.71
CA GLY A 18 -6.45 -18.32 -3.49
C GLY A 18 -7.26 -17.15 -4.08
N GLN A 19 -7.81 -17.33 -5.30
CA GLN A 19 -8.68 -16.30 -5.90
C GLN A 19 -9.97 -16.10 -5.12
N ARG A 20 -10.55 -17.18 -4.58
CA ARG A 20 -11.76 -17.08 -3.74
C ARG A 20 -11.47 -16.32 -2.45
N ARG A 21 -10.31 -16.56 -1.82
CA ARG A 21 -9.85 -15.82 -0.64
C ARG A 21 -9.65 -14.33 -0.96
N LEU A 22 -8.95 -14.00 -2.06
CA LEU A 22 -8.80 -12.60 -2.48
C LEU A 22 -10.15 -11.90 -2.59
N ARG A 23 -11.11 -12.53 -3.27
CA ARG A 23 -12.46 -11.97 -3.45
C ARG A 23 -13.23 -11.80 -2.13
N GLY A 24 -12.96 -12.64 -1.13
CA GLY A 24 -13.56 -12.54 0.19
C GLY A 24 -12.86 -11.61 1.16
N SER A 25 -11.74 -10.99 0.73
CA SER A 25 -10.87 -10.20 1.59
C SER A 25 -10.99 -8.71 1.37
N SER A 26 -10.55 -7.96 2.38
CA SER A 26 -10.54 -6.49 2.43
C SER A 26 -9.13 -5.95 2.69
N VAL A 27 -8.75 -4.89 1.99
CA VAL A 27 -7.45 -4.21 2.14
C VAL A 27 -7.65 -2.74 2.42
N LEU A 28 -6.99 -2.24 3.46
CA LEU A 28 -6.84 -0.82 3.69
C LEU A 28 -5.56 -0.32 2.98
N VAL A 29 -5.70 0.65 2.10
CA VAL A 29 -4.58 1.38 1.51
C VAL A 29 -4.50 2.74 2.18
N VAL A 30 -3.42 2.97 2.94
CA VAL A 30 -3.16 4.26 3.62
C VAL A 30 -2.18 5.06 2.80
N GLY A 31 -2.65 6.20 2.29
CA GLY A 31 -1.95 7.05 1.32
C GLY A 31 -2.20 6.63 -0.12
N LEU A 32 -2.58 7.58 -0.98
CA LEU A 32 -2.87 7.39 -2.41
C LEU A 32 -1.90 8.17 -3.31
N GLY A 33 -0.68 8.35 -2.82
CA GLY A 33 0.43 8.94 -3.55
C GLY A 33 1.05 8.00 -4.59
N GLY A 34 2.37 8.14 -4.83
CA GLY A 34 3.12 7.37 -5.83
C GLY A 34 3.10 5.85 -5.61
N LEU A 35 3.00 5.39 -4.35
CA LEU A 35 2.88 3.98 -4.02
C LEU A 35 1.42 3.53 -4.03
N GLY A 36 0.56 4.16 -3.20
CA GLY A 36 -0.81 3.68 -2.97
C GLY A 36 -1.70 3.71 -4.19
N SER A 37 -1.52 4.68 -5.11
CA SER A 37 -2.25 4.69 -6.38
C SER A 37 -1.98 3.43 -7.22
N ILE A 38 -0.72 3.00 -7.30
CA ILE A 38 -0.30 1.82 -8.06
C ILE A 38 -0.72 0.53 -7.35
N ILE A 39 -0.51 0.44 -6.03
CA ILE A 39 -0.98 -0.70 -5.22
C ILE A 39 -2.47 -0.93 -5.45
N SER A 40 -3.28 0.12 -5.33
CA SER A 40 -4.73 0.04 -5.48
C SER A 40 -5.15 -0.47 -6.85
N MET A 41 -4.46 -0.06 -7.92
CA MET A 41 -4.70 -0.55 -9.29
C MET A 41 -4.44 -2.05 -9.40
N TYR A 42 -3.30 -2.53 -8.88
CA TYR A 42 -2.97 -3.96 -8.92
C TYR A 42 -3.94 -4.80 -8.09
N LEU A 43 -4.31 -4.34 -6.89
CA LEU A 43 -5.23 -5.06 -6.01
C LEU A 43 -6.64 -5.12 -6.61
N ALA A 44 -7.11 -4.03 -7.22
CA ALA A 44 -8.38 -4.02 -7.96
C ALA A 44 -8.32 -4.98 -9.17
N GLY A 45 -7.24 -4.92 -9.96
CA GLY A 45 -7.03 -5.82 -11.10
C GLY A 45 -6.97 -7.30 -10.69
N ALA A 46 -6.34 -7.61 -9.55
CA ALA A 46 -6.26 -8.95 -9.00
C ALA A 46 -7.57 -9.48 -8.41
N GLY A 47 -8.58 -8.62 -8.21
CA GLY A 47 -9.89 -8.99 -7.71
C GLY A 47 -9.94 -9.18 -6.19
N VAL A 48 -9.25 -8.33 -5.44
CA VAL A 48 -9.48 -8.18 -4.00
C VAL A 48 -10.90 -7.69 -3.79
N GLY A 49 -11.67 -8.34 -2.91
CA GLY A 49 -13.10 -8.09 -2.79
C GLY A 49 -13.45 -6.66 -2.36
N LYS A 50 -12.68 -6.10 -1.43
CA LYS A 50 -12.91 -4.74 -0.93
C LYS A 50 -11.61 -3.97 -0.76
N LEU A 51 -11.57 -2.75 -1.28
CA LEU A 51 -10.51 -1.77 -1.08
C LEU A 51 -11.06 -0.59 -0.27
N VAL A 52 -10.46 -0.36 0.88
CA VAL A 52 -10.69 0.82 1.70
C VAL A 52 -9.52 1.76 1.51
N LEU A 53 -9.79 2.97 1.06
CA LEU A 53 -8.78 3.95 0.68
C LEU A 53 -8.81 5.11 1.67
N VAL A 54 -7.66 5.47 2.24
CA VAL A 54 -7.53 6.61 3.15
C VAL A 54 -6.47 7.56 2.66
N ASP A 55 -6.87 8.78 2.36
CA ASP A 55 -5.99 9.90 1.99
C ASP A 55 -6.74 11.22 2.23
N PHE A 56 -6.06 12.28 2.65
CA PHE A 56 -6.68 13.59 2.89
C PHE A 56 -6.40 14.61 1.78
N ASP A 57 -5.47 14.30 0.87
CA ASP A 57 -4.98 15.22 -0.15
C ASP A 57 -5.94 15.40 -1.32
N THR A 58 -5.66 16.44 -2.08
CA THR A 58 -6.19 16.66 -3.43
C THR A 58 -5.11 16.39 -4.47
N VAL A 59 -5.51 16.05 -5.69
CA VAL A 59 -4.60 15.85 -6.81
C VAL A 59 -3.96 17.17 -7.20
N SER A 60 -2.63 17.19 -7.31
CA SER A 60 -1.86 18.33 -7.78
C SER A 60 -1.13 18.02 -9.10
N ILE A 61 -0.76 19.05 -9.85
CA ILE A 61 -0.02 18.87 -11.10
C ILE A 61 1.33 18.18 -10.86
N SER A 62 1.97 18.43 -9.72
CA SER A 62 3.25 17.83 -9.31
C SER A 62 3.14 16.34 -8.96
N ASP A 63 1.94 15.78 -8.82
CA ASP A 63 1.72 14.36 -8.54
C ASP A 63 1.79 13.50 -9.81
N LEU A 64 1.39 14.05 -10.95
CA LEU A 64 1.06 13.31 -12.16
C LEU A 64 2.23 12.52 -12.76
N HIS A 65 3.48 12.89 -12.48
CA HIS A 65 4.64 12.17 -12.98
C HIS A 65 4.88 10.80 -12.32
N ARG A 66 4.22 10.52 -11.15
CA ARG A 66 4.40 9.28 -10.39
C ARG A 66 3.10 8.65 -9.84
N GLN A 67 1.98 9.39 -9.86
CA GLN A 67 0.68 8.94 -9.38
C GLN A 67 -0.24 8.68 -10.58
N LEU A 68 0.04 7.59 -11.32
CA LEU A 68 -0.54 7.31 -12.64
C LEU A 68 -2.05 7.01 -12.64
N LEU A 69 -2.67 6.89 -11.48
CA LEU A 69 -4.11 6.75 -11.33
C LEU A 69 -4.86 8.06 -11.70
N TYR A 70 -4.17 9.20 -11.62
CA TYR A 70 -4.73 10.53 -11.83
C TYR A 70 -4.31 11.11 -13.18
N THR A 71 -5.14 12.01 -13.69
CA THR A 71 -4.92 12.74 -14.94
C THR A 71 -4.95 14.26 -14.70
N THR A 72 -4.56 15.04 -15.68
CA THR A 72 -4.63 16.51 -15.63
C THR A 72 -6.04 17.01 -15.30
N ASN A 73 -7.08 16.30 -15.76
CA ASN A 73 -8.48 16.66 -15.50
C ASN A 73 -8.93 16.43 -14.06
N ASP A 74 -8.11 15.74 -13.26
CA ASP A 74 -8.41 15.44 -11.87
C ASP A 74 -7.76 16.43 -10.89
N VAL A 75 -6.93 17.37 -11.37
CA VAL A 75 -6.25 18.38 -10.54
C VAL A 75 -7.27 19.18 -9.73
N GLY A 76 -7.03 19.32 -8.43
CA GLY A 76 -7.92 20.00 -7.48
C GLY A 76 -9.01 19.10 -6.87
N ARG A 77 -9.19 17.87 -7.34
CA ARG A 77 -10.18 16.94 -6.79
C ARG A 77 -9.58 16.10 -5.66
N PRO A 78 -10.36 15.67 -4.66
CA PRO A 78 -9.89 14.76 -3.62
C PRO A 78 -9.36 13.45 -4.23
N LYS A 79 -8.17 13.01 -3.79
CA LYS A 79 -7.53 11.78 -4.30
C LYS A 79 -8.44 10.55 -4.13
N VAL A 80 -9.07 10.42 -2.97
CA VAL A 80 -9.96 9.27 -2.66
C VAL A 80 -11.14 9.17 -3.60
N GLU A 81 -11.76 10.29 -3.99
CA GLU A 81 -12.91 10.29 -4.91
C GLU A 81 -12.52 9.86 -6.33
N VAL A 82 -11.39 10.40 -6.81
CA VAL A 82 -10.88 10.02 -8.14
C VAL A 82 -10.46 8.56 -8.16
N ALA A 83 -9.73 8.11 -7.13
CA ALA A 83 -9.29 6.74 -7.00
C ALA A 83 -10.47 5.76 -6.95
N GLU A 84 -11.49 6.05 -6.14
CA GLU A 84 -12.70 5.23 -6.04
C GLU A 84 -13.38 5.02 -7.39
N LYS A 85 -13.54 6.11 -8.15
CA LYS A 85 -14.12 6.04 -9.50
C LYS A 85 -13.25 5.19 -10.45
N ARG A 86 -11.95 5.47 -10.52
CA ARG A 86 -11.03 4.79 -11.42
C ARG A 86 -10.88 3.30 -11.14
N LEU A 87 -10.82 2.93 -9.86
CA LEU A 87 -10.66 1.53 -9.47
C LEU A 87 -11.92 0.70 -9.79
N ARG A 88 -13.12 1.29 -9.67
CA ARG A 88 -14.36 0.65 -10.14
C ARG A 88 -14.41 0.49 -11.67
N GLU A 89 -13.80 1.42 -12.42
CA GLU A 89 -13.65 1.27 -13.87
C GLU A 89 -12.66 0.15 -14.25
N ILE A 90 -11.57 -0.03 -13.46
CA ILE A 90 -10.62 -1.13 -13.64
C ILE A 90 -11.29 -2.48 -13.37
N ASN A 91 -12.01 -2.58 -12.26
CA ASN A 91 -12.70 -3.81 -11.88
C ASN A 91 -14.03 -3.54 -11.16
N PRO A 92 -15.17 -3.65 -11.85
CA PRO A 92 -16.48 -3.38 -11.25
C PRO A 92 -16.92 -4.42 -10.23
N GLU A 93 -16.20 -5.56 -10.10
CA GLU A 93 -16.49 -6.58 -9.10
C GLU A 93 -15.91 -6.24 -7.71
N VAL A 94 -15.04 -5.21 -7.63
CA VAL A 94 -14.38 -4.80 -6.38
C VAL A 94 -15.18 -3.68 -5.72
N GLU A 95 -15.53 -3.87 -4.45
CA GLU A 95 -16.07 -2.80 -3.63
C GLU A 95 -14.93 -1.82 -3.29
N VAL A 96 -15.09 -0.55 -3.65
CA VAL A 96 -14.12 0.50 -3.32
C VAL A 96 -14.80 1.57 -2.49
N LYS A 97 -14.21 1.90 -1.33
CA LYS A 97 -14.70 2.94 -0.43
C LYS A 97 -13.56 3.88 -0.04
N GLY A 98 -13.68 5.15 -0.40
CA GLY A 98 -12.73 6.21 -0.08
C GLY A 98 -13.12 7.00 1.16
N TYR A 99 -12.13 7.33 2.00
CA TYR A 99 -12.28 8.18 3.18
C TYR A 99 -11.26 9.32 3.12
N ARG A 100 -11.75 10.54 3.10
CA ARG A 100 -10.91 11.73 3.14
C ARG A 100 -10.63 12.10 4.59
N LEU A 101 -9.66 11.43 5.20
CA LEU A 101 -9.30 11.66 6.61
C LEU A 101 -7.80 11.51 6.85
N VAL A 102 -7.34 12.04 7.97
CA VAL A 102 -5.98 11.86 8.48
C VAL A 102 -5.98 10.68 9.44
N ALA A 103 -4.98 9.81 9.33
CA ALA A 103 -4.81 8.68 10.24
C ALA A 103 -4.53 9.17 11.68
N ASP A 104 -5.31 8.71 12.63
CA ASP A 104 -5.17 8.97 14.06
C ASP A 104 -5.38 7.68 14.89
N LEU A 105 -5.11 7.75 16.20
CA LEU A 105 -5.17 6.58 17.10
C LEU A 105 -6.59 6.25 17.58
N ASN A 106 -7.59 7.05 17.22
CA ASN A 106 -8.94 6.94 17.73
C ASN A 106 -9.96 7.23 16.62
N GLY A 107 -11.25 7.03 16.93
CA GLY A 107 -12.34 7.41 16.06
C GLY A 107 -12.46 6.55 14.79
N GLU A 108 -12.86 7.18 13.69
CA GLU A 108 -13.20 6.51 12.44
C GLU A 108 -12.03 5.71 11.84
N PHE A 109 -10.80 6.19 11.98
CA PHE A 109 -9.65 5.48 11.44
C PHE A 109 -9.34 4.18 12.20
N ASP A 110 -9.49 4.16 13.53
CA ASP A 110 -9.37 2.95 14.35
C ASP A 110 -10.41 1.89 13.95
N GLU A 111 -11.67 2.30 13.74
CA GLU A 111 -12.74 1.43 13.24
C GLU A 111 -12.42 0.86 11.85
N ILE A 112 -11.90 1.69 10.94
CA ILE A 112 -11.49 1.25 9.60
C ILE A 112 -10.39 0.18 9.71
N VAL A 113 -9.35 0.41 10.51
CA VAL A 113 -8.25 -0.55 10.70
C VAL A 113 -8.78 -1.88 11.24
N SER A 114 -9.71 -1.84 12.20
CA SER A 114 -10.31 -3.05 12.77
C SER A 114 -11.07 -3.89 11.75
N SER A 115 -11.66 -3.26 10.74
CA SER A 115 -12.60 -3.86 9.78
C SER A 115 -11.95 -4.53 8.56
N VAL A 116 -10.63 -4.38 8.37
CA VAL A 116 -9.91 -4.92 7.19
C VAL A 116 -9.03 -6.11 7.54
N ASP A 117 -8.59 -6.87 6.54
CA ASP A 117 -7.73 -8.04 6.75
C ASP A 117 -6.26 -7.70 6.69
N VAL A 118 -5.83 -6.81 5.78
CA VAL A 118 -4.44 -6.41 5.55
C VAL A 118 -4.35 -4.91 5.32
N ILE A 119 -3.24 -4.31 5.74
CA ILE A 119 -2.94 -2.89 5.53
C ILE A 119 -1.78 -2.74 4.56
N ALA A 120 -1.99 -2.06 3.45
CA ALA A 120 -0.94 -1.57 2.56
C ALA A 120 -0.58 -0.12 2.95
N LEU A 121 0.60 0.05 3.53
CA LEU A 121 1.05 1.33 4.07
C LEU A 121 1.94 2.05 3.06
N ALA A 122 1.45 3.16 2.52
CA ALA A 122 2.01 3.87 1.37
C ALA A 122 2.18 5.38 1.63
N VAL A 123 2.63 5.73 2.83
CA VAL A 123 2.76 7.11 3.29
C VAL A 123 4.23 7.56 3.33
N ASP A 124 4.45 8.85 3.28
CA ASP A 124 5.77 9.51 3.25
C ASP A 124 6.22 10.05 4.62
N ASN A 125 5.41 9.89 5.67
CA ASN A 125 5.73 10.45 6.99
C ASN A 125 5.71 9.39 8.10
N MET A 126 6.60 9.56 9.08
CA MET A 126 6.80 8.63 10.20
C MET A 126 5.65 8.66 11.21
N LYS A 127 4.95 9.80 11.36
CA LYS A 127 3.82 9.92 12.28
C LYS A 127 2.69 8.95 11.90
N THR A 128 2.30 8.96 10.63
CA THR A 128 1.26 8.05 10.12
C THR A 128 1.72 6.59 10.22
N ARG A 129 3.01 6.30 9.93
CA ARG A 129 3.55 4.92 10.10
C ARG A 129 3.42 4.45 11.54
N TYR A 130 3.71 5.30 12.51
CA TYR A 130 3.56 4.96 13.93
C TYR A 130 2.10 4.71 14.29
N VAL A 131 1.17 5.58 13.87
CA VAL A 131 -0.27 5.41 14.12
C VAL A 131 -0.77 4.08 13.56
N VAL A 132 -0.42 3.77 12.30
CA VAL A 132 -0.83 2.51 11.67
C VAL A 132 -0.23 1.30 12.37
N ASP A 133 1.06 1.36 12.77
CA ASP A 133 1.71 0.27 13.49
C ASP A 133 1.05 -0.01 14.86
N GLU A 134 0.71 1.05 15.62
CA GLU A 134 0.01 0.90 16.91
C GLU A 134 -1.38 0.26 16.72
N LEU A 135 -2.17 0.74 15.75
CA LEU A 135 -3.50 0.21 15.50
C LEU A 135 -3.46 -1.21 14.91
N ALA A 136 -2.56 -1.47 13.98
CA ALA A 136 -2.38 -2.81 13.41
C ALA A 136 -1.98 -3.83 14.49
N SER A 137 -1.10 -3.44 15.42
CA SER A 137 -0.73 -4.26 16.57
C SER A 137 -1.92 -4.51 17.49
N ARG A 138 -2.73 -3.48 17.78
CA ARG A 138 -3.94 -3.57 18.62
C ARG A 138 -4.96 -4.54 18.03
N HIS A 139 -5.17 -4.49 16.72
CA HIS A 139 -6.18 -5.29 16.01
C HIS A 139 -5.64 -6.57 15.35
N GLY A 140 -4.36 -6.90 15.56
CA GLY A 140 -3.75 -8.10 14.98
C GLY A 140 -3.72 -8.11 13.46
N LYS A 141 -3.49 -6.93 12.81
CA LYS A 141 -3.48 -6.80 11.35
C LYS A 141 -2.08 -6.85 10.78
N ALA A 142 -1.92 -7.54 9.65
CA ALA A 142 -0.67 -7.52 8.91
C ALA A 142 -0.48 -6.17 8.18
N ILE A 143 0.77 -5.70 8.13
CA ILE A 143 1.16 -4.49 7.40
C ILE A 143 2.14 -4.86 6.29
N VAL A 144 1.87 -4.41 5.08
CA VAL A 144 2.86 -4.37 4.01
C VAL A 144 3.29 -2.91 3.83
N ASN A 145 4.50 -2.61 4.31
CA ASN A 145 5.05 -1.26 4.31
C ASN A 145 5.99 -1.05 3.13
N GLY A 146 5.89 0.09 2.46
CA GLY A 146 6.81 0.56 1.44
C GLY A 146 7.32 1.97 1.73
N GLY A 147 8.53 2.26 1.26
CA GLY A 147 9.15 3.58 1.32
C GLY A 147 9.99 3.83 0.09
N VAL A 148 10.02 5.08 -0.36
CA VAL A 148 10.80 5.53 -1.54
C VAL A 148 11.47 6.85 -1.20
N ASP A 149 12.73 6.98 -1.60
CA ASP A 149 13.48 8.22 -1.55
C ASP A 149 14.48 8.25 -2.72
N GLY A 150 14.32 9.21 -3.64
CA GLY A 150 15.14 9.33 -4.85
C GLY A 150 15.12 8.07 -5.71
N TRP A 151 16.24 7.42 -5.78
CA TRP A 151 16.47 6.16 -6.51
C TRP A 151 16.32 4.92 -5.62
N PHE A 152 16.08 5.11 -4.33
CA PHE A 152 16.02 4.03 -3.36
C PHE A 152 14.59 3.68 -3.00
N GLY A 153 14.38 2.39 -2.75
CA GLY A 153 13.13 1.87 -2.26
C GLY A 153 13.33 0.81 -1.19
N LEU A 154 12.34 0.63 -0.34
CA LEU A 154 12.29 -0.49 0.59
C LEU A 154 10.87 -1.06 0.68
N VAL A 155 10.79 -2.37 0.93
CA VAL A 155 9.53 -3.05 1.25
C VAL A 155 9.77 -4.03 2.40
N THR A 156 8.85 -4.09 3.34
CA THR A 156 8.84 -5.09 4.42
C THR A 156 7.41 -5.49 4.78
N THR A 157 7.25 -6.72 5.24
CA THR A 157 5.96 -7.27 5.67
C THR A 157 6.01 -7.58 7.15
N VAL A 158 5.11 -6.97 7.92
CA VAL A 158 4.91 -7.21 9.35
C VAL A 158 3.72 -8.15 9.52
N ILE A 159 3.97 -9.29 10.14
CA ILE A 159 2.93 -10.26 10.51
C ILE A 159 2.80 -10.29 12.03
N PRO A 160 1.60 -10.03 12.57
CA PRO A 160 1.37 -10.00 14.01
C PRO A 160 1.89 -11.27 14.71
N ASN A 161 2.59 -11.09 15.81
CA ASN A 161 3.16 -12.16 16.64
C ASN A 161 4.19 -13.08 15.95
N LYS A 162 4.61 -12.76 14.69
CA LYS A 162 5.60 -13.57 13.95
C LYS A 162 6.84 -12.77 13.56
N THR A 163 6.71 -11.46 13.40
CA THR A 163 7.83 -10.58 13.02
C THR A 163 7.97 -9.44 14.01
N PRO A 164 9.10 -8.72 14.01
CA PRO A 164 9.20 -7.44 14.73
C PRO A 164 8.13 -6.46 14.21
N ARG A 165 7.73 -5.51 15.06
CA ARG A 165 6.82 -4.43 14.70
C ARG A 165 7.49 -3.44 13.74
N LEU A 166 6.69 -2.72 12.97
CA LEU A 166 7.22 -1.71 12.04
C LEU A 166 7.98 -0.60 12.78
N SER A 167 7.50 -0.19 13.96
CA SER A 167 8.16 0.79 14.82
C SER A 167 9.53 0.32 15.33
N GLU A 168 9.74 -0.96 15.50
CA GLU A 168 11.04 -1.55 15.87
C GLU A 168 11.97 -1.60 14.65
N ILE A 169 11.47 -2.05 13.51
CA ILE A 169 12.24 -2.16 12.26
C ILE A 169 12.77 -0.81 11.81
N LEU A 170 11.93 0.21 11.82
CA LEU A 170 12.27 1.56 11.34
C LEU A 170 12.81 2.48 12.44
N ASN A 171 12.94 2.00 13.68
CA ASN A 171 13.32 2.81 14.86
C ASN A 171 12.52 4.13 14.98
N ILE A 172 11.22 4.07 14.70
CA ILE A 172 10.36 5.26 14.58
C ILE A 172 10.23 6.02 15.91
N ARG A 173 10.38 5.33 17.05
CA ARG A 173 10.22 5.92 18.41
C ARG A 173 11.26 6.99 18.74
N GLY A 174 12.40 7.01 18.04
CA GLY A 174 13.50 7.96 18.29
C GLY A 174 13.72 8.98 17.17
N MET A 175 12.95 8.95 16.10
CA MET A 175 13.19 9.84 14.96
C MET A 175 12.52 11.21 15.15
N ASN A 176 13.37 12.24 15.22
CA ASN A 176 12.95 13.59 14.87
C ASN A 176 12.65 13.65 13.36
N PRO A 177 11.62 14.39 12.92
CA PRO A 177 11.40 14.61 11.49
C PRO A 177 12.70 15.18 10.90
N VAL A 178 13.25 14.48 9.89
CA VAL A 178 14.39 14.99 9.15
C VAL A 178 13.97 16.31 8.53
N SER A 179 14.62 17.39 8.94
CA SER A 179 14.42 18.69 8.31
C SER A 179 14.97 18.60 6.90
N CYS A 180 14.10 18.71 5.93
CA CYS A 180 14.48 18.72 4.54
C CYS A 180 15.24 20.01 4.19
N VAL A 181 16.27 19.89 3.37
CA VAL A 181 16.87 21.05 2.67
C VAL A 181 15.80 21.60 1.72
N GLU A 182 15.50 22.90 1.82
CA GLU A 182 14.50 23.57 0.98
C GLU A 182 14.64 23.17 -0.50
N GLY A 183 13.58 22.65 -1.10
CA GLY A 183 13.49 22.26 -2.50
C GLY A 183 14.00 20.87 -2.88
N LEU A 184 14.59 20.10 -1.95
CA LEU A 184 15.14 18.75 -2.25
C LEU A 184 14.46 17.61 -1.50
N CYS A 185 13.38 17.89 -0.76
CA CYS A 185 12.67 16.89 -0.01
C CYS A 185 11.78 16.04 -0.88
N ASN A 186 11.79 14.72 -0.61
CA ASN A 186 10.94 13.75 -1.28
C ASN A 186 11.16 13.69 -2.81
N ALA A 187 12.41 13.85 -3.27
CA ALA A 187 12.72 13.54 -4.65
C ALA A 187 12.35 12.09 -4.95
N ILE A 188 11.51 11.87 -5.94
CA ILE A 188 11.05 10.53 -6.32
C ILE A 188 10.99 10.44 -7.84
N ILE A 189 11.59 9.39 -8.39
CA ILE A 189 11.38 9.04 -9.79
C ILE A 189 10.24 8.00 -9.88
N GLY A 190 9.26 8.25 -10.75
CA GLY A 190 8.02 7.45 -10.83
C GLY A 190 8.23 5.94 -10.94
N PRO A 191 9.11 5.43 -11.82
CA PRO A 191 9.38 3.98 -11.93
C PRO A 191 9.85 3.32 -10.63
N VAL A 192 10.62 4.01 -9.77
CA VAL A 192 11.04 3.46 -8.47
C VAL A 192 9.85 3.28 -7.55
N ALA A 193 8.95 4.27 -7.50
CA ALA A 193 7.68 4.13 -6.80
C ALA A 193 6.86 2.94 -7.36
N GLY A 194 6.84 2.76 -8.69
CA GLY A 194 6.18 1.63 -9.35
C GLY A 194 6.74 0.28 -8.91
N ILE A 195 8.06 0.12 -8.84
CA ILE A 195 8.71 -1.12 -8.39
C ILE A 195 8.34 -1.44 -6.94
N VAL A 196 8.47 -0.46 -6.04
CA VAL A 196 8.13 -0.63 -4.61
C VAL A 196 6.65 -0.99 -4.45
N ALA A 197 5.76 -0.26 -5.11
CA ALA A 197 4.32 -0.50 -5.07
C ALA A 197 3.93 -1.89 -5.61
N SER A 198 4.61 -2.36 -6.67
CA SER A 198 4.41 -3.70 -7.22
C SER A 198 4.78 -4.79 -6.21
N TRP A 199 5.91 -4.63 -5.51
CA TRP A 199 6.29 -5.54 -4.43
C TRP A 199 5.30 -5.51 -3.27
N GLN A 200 4.80 -4.32 -2.87
CA GLN A 200 3.76 -4.25 -1.84
C GLN A 200 2.48 -4.98 -2.28
N ALA A 201 2.04 -4.78 -3.52
CA ALA A 201 0.87 -5.48 -4.05
C ALA A 201 1.05 -7.00 -4.08
N LEU A 202 2.25 -7.49 -4.48
CA LEU A 202 2.57 -8.92 -4.45
C LEU A 202 2.50 -9.51 -3.04
N GLU A 203 3.05 -8.83 -2.03
CA GLU A 203 3.00 -9.29 -0.63
C GLU A 203 1.55 -9.31 -0.11
N VAL A 204 0.74 -8.29 -0.39
CA VAL A 204 -0.68 -8.27 -0.04
C VAL A 204 -1.41 -9.45 -0.68
N ILE A 205 -1.21 -9.68 -1.99
CA ILE A 205 -1.83 -10.80 -2.71
C ILE A 205 -1.40 -12.15 -2.11
N ARG A 206 -0.12 -12.33 -1.77
CA ARG A 206 0.38 -13.56 -1.14
C ARG A 206 -0.31 -13.83 0.19
N ILE A 207 -0.40 -12.82 1.08
CA ILE A 207 -1.09 -12.93 2.37
C ILE A 207 -2.54 -13.37 2.15
N LEU A 208 -3.27 -12.66 1.31
CA LEU A 208 -4.70 -12.89 1.10
C LEU A 208 -4.98 -14.23 0.39
N ALA A 209 -4.12 -14.65 -0.53
CA ALA A 209 -4.23 -15.95 -1.18
C ALA A 209 -3.86 -17.13 -0.24
N GLY A 210 -3.35 -16.85 0.95
CA GLY A 210 -2.90 -17.87 1.91
C GLY A 210 -1.51 -18.43 1.58
N LEU A 211 -0.71 -17.70 0.82
CA LEU A 211 0.69 -18.02 0.54
C LEU A 211 1.61 -17.39 1.57
N GLU A 212 2.79 -17.99 1.80
CA GLU A 212 3.80 -17.39 2.67
C GLU A 212 4.29 -16.04 2.11
N PRO A 213 4.24 -14.91 2.88
CA PRO A 213 4.81 -13.66 2.44
C PRO A 213 6.34 -13.78 2.25
N ALA A 214 6.87 -13.28 1.15
CA ALA A 214 8.29 -13.38 0.86
C ALA A 214 9.16 -12.49 1.77
N LEU A 215 8.57 -11.39 2.26
CA LEU A 215 9.25 -10.36 3.03
C LEU A 215 8.85 -10.33 4.52
N ALA A 216 8.19 -11.37 5.04
CA ALA A 216 7.93 -11.49 6.47
C ALA A 216 9.26 -11.65 7.25
N GLY A 217 9.54 -10.71 8.17
CA GLY A 217 10.81 -10.68 8.90
C GLY A 217 12.03 -10.34 8.05
N LYS A 218 11.82 -9.68 6.91
CA LYS A 218 12.88 -9.26 5.99
C LYS A 218 12.58 -7.86 5.45
N ILE A 219 13.61 -7.21 4.93
CA ILE A 219 13.50 -5.96 4.17
C ILE A 219 14.07 -6.20 2.77
N LEU A 220 13.28 -5.92 1.75
CA LEU A 220 13.78 -5.74 0.39
C LEU A 220 14.32 -4.32 0.26
N ILE A 221 15.58 -4.19 -0.12
CA ILE A 221 16.23 -2.91 -0.42
C ILE A 221 16.43 -2.82 -1.93
N ILE A 222 16.05 -1.69 -2.50
CA ILE A 222 16.13 -1.40 -3.93
C ILE A 222 17.01 -0.18 -4.11
N ASP A 223 18.13 -0.33 -4.83
CA ASP A 223 18.97 0.75 -5.31
C ASP A 223 18.89 0.80 -6.85
N SER A 224 17.94 1.56 -7.35
CA SER A 224 17.71 1.65 -8.79
C SER A 224 18.81 2.44 -9.53
N SER A 225 19.63 3.23 -8.82
CA SER A 225 20.76 3.93 -9.42
C SER A 225 21.88 2.97 -9.84
N ARG A 226 21.97 1.83 -9.16
CA ARG A 226 22.98 0.78 -9.41
C ARG A 226 22.39 -0.50 -9.99
N GLY A 227 21.05 -0.58 -10.12
CA GLY A 227 20.36 -1.79 -10.55
C GLY A 227 20.45 -2.94 -9.55
N ILE A 228 20.52 -2.64 -8.26
CA ILE A 228 20.66 -3.62 -7.17
C ILE A 228 19.31 -3.80 -6.47
N MET A 229 18.95 -5.07 -6.22
CA MET A 229 17.86 -5.45 -5.33
C MET A 229 18.39 -6.53 -4.38
N ASP A 230 18.28 -6.28 -3.08
CA ASP A 230 18.79 -7.19 -2.05
C ASP A 230 17.77 -7.41 -0.94
N VAL A 231 17.81 -8.59 -0.28
CA VAL A 231 16.90 -8.95 0.81
C VAL A 231 17.70 -9.20 2.08
N VAL A 232 17.49 -8.35 3.07
CA VAL A 232 18.11 -8.42 4.40
C VAL A 232 17.14 -9.05 5.39
N LYS A 233 17.61 -10.01 6.20
CA LYS A 233 16.85 -10.55 7.34
C LYS A 233 16.88 -9.58 8.51
N LEU A 234 15.76 -9.49 9.23
CA LEU A 234 15.59 -8.70 10.44
C LEU A 234 15.92 -9.53 11.70
#